data_c278b04fb354cd435a9c93bda2495767
#
_entry.id   c278b04fb354cd435a9c93bda2495767
#
_cell.length_a   1.000
_cell.length_b   1.000
_cell.length_c   1.000
_cell.angle_alpha   90.00
_cell.angle_beta   90.00
_cell.angle_gamma   90.00
#
_symmetry.space_group_name_H-M   'P 1'
#
loop_
_entity.id
_entity.type
_entity.pdbx_description
1 polymer ?
#
loop_
_entity_poly.entity_id
_entity_poly.type
_entity_poly.pdbx_seq_one_letter_code
_entity_poly.pdbx_strand_id
1 'polypeptide(L)'
;MTEPARPAFRCVLHGSFRKHFAEIQRVHRLFTEAGIEVLAPTVSEIAGFKDGFALLSTDEEADPRMVELLYLHHLKRLGENGFSYFVDPEGYVGKSASYELGIAQVSNTRCFFSEPIADHPAYLHKGSVWKAERLAEFIVERGELPAPVVEQDEAAIHALWEDLMVPGSVVAVGGIIEYDGPDAKKEKDVLLVRTHKWGGRYSIIGGKVRRNERLEDALKREIMEESGLASRIGEHLCTFDQIKNSGYHKAGIQHVFVDKVVQVGSRNVRLNDEAQEHVWMPAKQALRDLPIEPNARHTLELYAKMFAAA
;
A
#
# COMPACT_ATOMS: atom_id res chain seq x y z
N MET A 1 25.08 -15.73 -3.46
CA MET A 1 24.22 -14.70 -2.81
C MET A 1 23.50 -14.01 -3.96
N THR A 2 22.23 -14.32 -4.18
CA THR A 2 21.38 -13.60 -5.12
C THR A 2 21.09 -12.24 -4.51
N GLU A 3 21.40 -11.14 -5.22
CA GLU A 3 20.95 -9.81 -4.84
C GLU A 3 19.44 -9.84 -4.58
N PRO A 4 18.94 -9.18 -3.51
CA PRO A 4 17.51 -9.06 -3.30
C PRO A 4 16.90 -8.40 -4.55
N ALA A 5 15.83 -8.99 -5.07
CA ALA A 5 15.13 -8.44 -6.22
C ALA A 5 14.75 -6.99 -5.92
N ARG A 6 15.15 -6.05 -6.79
CA ARG A 6 14.77 -4.63 -6.65
C ARG A 6 13.25 -4.53 -6.64
N PRO A 7 12.65 -3.68 -5.79
CA PRO A 7 11.21 -3.50 -5.77
C PRO A 7 10.73 -3.03 -7.14
N ALA A 8 9.70 -3.68 -7.68
CA ALA A 8 9.11 -3.28 -8.95
C ALA A 8 8.34 -1.97 -8.75
N PHE A 9 8.72 -0.91 -9.49
CA PHE A 9 8.00 0.36 -9.49
C PHE A 9 6.92 0.34 -10.57
N ARG A 10 5.77 0.96 -10.26
CA ARG A 10 4.62 1.06 -11.16
C ARG A 10 4.19 2.50 -11.34
N CYS A 11 3.78 2.86 -12.52
CA CYS A 11 3.35 4.21 -12.85
C CYS A 11 2.05 4.22 -13.63
N VAL A 12 1.21 5.24 -13.39
CA VAL A 12 0.14 5.68 -14.28
C VAL A 12 0.52 7.05 -14.80
N LEU A 13 0.52 7.23 -16.13
CA LEU A 13 0.82 8.50 -16.77
C LEU A 13 -0.48 9.26 -17.03
N HIS A 14 -0.51 10.51 -16.67
CA HIS A 14 -1.63 11.42 -16.85
C HIS A 14 -1.23 12.58 -17.74
N GLY A 15 -2.21 13.24 -18.36
CA GLY A 15 -1.98 14.44 -19.15
C GLY A 15 -3.01 14.64 -20.25
N SER A 16 -2.87 15.70 -21.01
CA SER A 16 -3.75 15.99 -22.13
C SER A 16 -3.34 15.21 -23.39
N PHE A 17 -3.97 14.07 -23.64
CA PHE A 17 -3.74 13.29 -24.87
C PHE A 17 -3.97 14.10 -26.14
N ARG A 18 -4.90 15.05 -26.09
CA ARG A 18 -5.17 15.94 -27.23
C ARG A 18 -4.04 16.92 -27.52
N LYS A 19 -3.35 17.41 -26.46
CA LYS A 19 -2.32 18.43 -26.61
C LYS A 19 -0.90 17.89 -26.58
N HIS A 20 -0.66 16.88 -25.74
CA HIS A 20 0.68 16.47 -25.34
C HIS A 20 0.95 14.97 -25.57
N PHE A 21 0.22 14.32 -26.49
CA PHE A 21 0.31 12.88 -26.70
C PHE A 21 1.74 12.40 -27.04
N ALA A 22 2.44 13.12 -27.91
CA ALA A 22 3.82 12.77 -28.25
C ALA A 22 4.75 12.77 -27.03
N GLU A 23 4.55 13.72 -26.12
CA GLU A 23 5.32 13.80 -24.87
C GLU A 23 4.94 12.67 -23.90
N ILE A 24 3.66 12.34 -23.80
CA ILE A 24 3.20 11.18 -23.01
C ILE A 24 3.83 9.88 -23.54
N GLN A 25 3.86 9.68 -24.87
CA GLN A 25 4.53 8.54 -25.48
C GLN A 25 6.04 8.51 -25.21
N ARG A 26 6.69 9.67 -25.22
CA ARG A 26 8.12 9.81 -24.90
C ARG A 26 8.39 9.39 -23.45
N VAL A 27 7.62 9.92 -22.50
CA VAL A 27 7.75 9.58 -21.08
C VAL A 27 7.45 8.11 -20.81
N HIS A 28 6.44 7.55 -21.50
CA HIS A 28 6.12 6.13 -21.40
C HIS A 28 7.33 5.25 -21.77
N ARG A 29 7.94 5.51 -22.93
CA ARG A 29 9.14 4.76 -23.37
C ARG A 29 10.27 4.91 -22.35
N LEU A 30 10.54 6.13 -21.89
CA LEU A 30 11.60 6.42 -20.93
C LEU A 30 11.42 5.62 -19.63
N PHE A 31 10.23 5.62 -19.07
CA PHE A 31 9.96 4.86 -17.83
C PHE A 31 10.05 3.36 -18.05
N THR A 32 9.52 2.85 -19.17
CA THR A 32 9.62 1.43 -19.52
C THR A 32 11.07 0.99 -19.69
N GLU A 33 11.90 1.78 -20.37
CA GLU A 33 13.34 1.52 -20.54
C GLU A 33 14.11 1.57 -19.21
N ALA A 34 13.66 2.38 -18.27
CA ALA A 34 14.18 2.44 -16.91
C ALA A 34 13.70 1.28 -16.00
N GLY A 35 12.88 0.35 -16.52
CA GLY A 35 12.34 -0.78 -15.75
C GLY A 35 11.16 -0.42 -14.85
N ILE A 36 10.49 0.70 -15.08
CA ILE A 36 9.26 1.10 -14.40
C ILE A 36 8.07 0.59 -15.22
N GLU A 37 7.19 -0.21 -14.60
CA GLU A 37 5.98 -0.74 -15.23
C GLU A 37 4.94 0.38 -15.39
N VAL A 38 4.64 0.78 -16.64
CA VAL A 38 3.58 1.76 -16.91
C VAL A 38 2.26 1.03 -17.12
N LEU A 39 1.34 1.16 -16.17
CA LEU A 39 0.04 0.47 -16.17
C LEU A 39 -0.97 1.10 -17.13
N ALA A 40 -0.88 2.41 -17.33
CA ALA A 40 -1.71 3.20 -18.25
C ALA A 40 -0.99 4.51 -18.62
N PRO A 41 -1.19 5.02 -19.86
CA PRO A 41 -1.91 4.39 -20.95
C PRO A 41 -1.13 3.24 -21.58
N THR A 42 -1.80 2.35 -22.27
CA THR A 42 -1.12 1.49 -23.24
C THR A 42 -0.71 2.36 -24.43
N VAL A 43 0.57 2.35 -24.80
CA VAL A 43 1.05 3.18 -25.91
C VAL A 43 0.51 2.67 -27.23
N SER A 44 -0.33 3.48 -27.85
CA SER A 44 -0.94 3.22 -29.14
C SER A 44 -1.16 4.53 -29.88
N GLU A 45 -1.84 4.52 -31.01
CA GLU A 45 -2.20 5.72 -31.75
C GLU A 45 -3.54 6.27 -31.28
N ILE A 46 -3.77 7.58 -31.47
CA ILE A 46 -5.09 8.16 -31.28
C ILE A 46 -6.00 7.67 -32.40
N ALA A 47 -7.00 6.86 -32.05
CA ALA A 47 -7.98 6.34 -33.00
C ALA A 47 -9.04 7.39 -33.39
N GLY A 48 -9.33 8.32 -32.49
CA GLY A 48 -10.34 9.36 -32.72
C GLY A 48 -10.62 10.21 -31.51
N PHE A 49 -11.66 11.06 -31.64
CA PHE A 49 -12.13 11.93 -30.56
C PHE A 49 -13.65 11.78 -30.40
N LYS A 50 -14.10 11.71 -29.17
CA LYS A 50 -15.52 11.71 -28.81
C LYS A 50 -15.75 12.73 -27.71
N ASP A 51 -16.58 13.72 -27.94
CA ASP A 51 -16.86 14.81 -27.00
C ASP A 51 -15.61 15.54 -26.48
N GLY A 52 -14.56 15.61 -27.31
CA GLY A 52 -13.27 16.21 -26.97
C GLY A 52 -12.33 15.28 -26.18
N PHE A 53 -12.75 14.05 -25.88
CA PHE A 53 -11.93 13.00 -25.28
C PHE A 53 -11.19 12.23 -26.39
N ALA A 54 -9.89 12.01 -26.22
CA ALA A 54 -9.09 11.22 -27.16
C ALA A 54 -9.23 9.73 -26.83
N LEU A 55 -9.59 8.92 -27.83
CA LEU A 55 -9.64 7.48 -27.73
C LEU A 55 -8.38 6.91 -28.39
N LEU A 56 -7.72 5.99 -27.70
CA LEU A 56 -6.57 5.27 -28.22
C LEU A 56 -7.01 4.02 -29.00
N SER A 57 -6.21 3.57 -29.93
CA SER A 57 -6.51 2.36 -30.74
C SER A 57 -6.52 1.07 -29.92
N THR A 58 -5.97 1.12 -28.69
CA THR A 58 -6.01 0.02 -27.71
C THR A 58 -7.20 0.10 -26.76
N ASP A 59 -8.01 1.16 -26.83
CA ASP A 59 -9.23 1.27 -26.02
C ASP A 59 -10.28 0.29 -26.58
N GLU A 60 -10.61 -0.72 -25.80
CA GLU A 60 -11.64 -1.71 -26.14
C GLU A 60 -13.04 -1.10 -26.05
N GLU A 61 -13.20 -0.06 -25.25
CA GLU A 61 -14.45 0.64 -25.00
C GLU A 61 -14.50 1.98 -25.73
N ALA A 62 -15.57 2.19 -26.48
CA ALA A 62 -15.81 3.46 -27.19
C ALA A 62 -16.51 4.53 -26.33
N ASP A 63 -16.92 4.21 -25.10
CA ASP A 63 -17.50 5.16 -24.14
C ASP A 63 -16.40 5.83 -23.32
N PRO A 64 -16.18 7.16 -23.47
CA PRO A 64 -15.16 7.87 -22.71
C PRO A 64 -15.24 7.68 -21.18
N ARG A 65 -16.46 7.49 -20.65
CA ARG A 65 -16.65 7.27 -19.21
C ARG A 65 -16.11 5.92 -18.77
N MET A 66 -16.28 4.89 -19.61
CA MET A 66 -15.74 3.56 -19.32
C MET A 66 -14.22 3.55 -19.42
N VAL A 67 -13.66 4.18 -20.45
CA VAL A 67 -12.20 4.34 -20.61
C VAL A 67 -11.62 5.04 -19.38
N GLU A 68 -12.24 6.15 -18.94
CA GLU A 68 -11.83 6.87 -17.74
C GLU A 68 -11.89 6.00 -16.47
N LEU A 69 -12.96 5.23 -16.27
CA LEU A 69 -13.09 4.34 -15.11
C LEU A 69 -12.06 3.21 -15.11
N LEU A 70 -11.75 2.64 -16.27
CA LEU A 70 -10.69 1.64 -16.40
C LEU A 70 -9.32 2.26 -16.10
N TYR A 71 -9.11 3.48 -16.55
CA TYR A 71 -7.89 4.24 -16.25
C TYR A 71 -7.72 4.45 -14.74
N LEU A 72 -8.77 4.92 -14.06
CA LEU A 72 -8.78 5.06 -12.59
C LEU A 72 -8.61 3.74 -11.85
N HIS A 73 -9.03 2.62 -12.46
CA HIS A 73 -8.80 1.30 -11.87
C HIS A 73 -7.31 0.98 -11.74
N HIS A 74 -6.47 1.45 -12.67
CA HIS A 74 -5.02 1.27 -12.60
C HIS A 74 -4.40 1.98 -11.41
N LEU A 75 -4.95 3.12 -10.94
CA LEU A 75 -4.49 3.80 -9.72
C LEU A 75 -4.54 2.90 -8.48
N LYS A 76 -5.57 2.04 -8.39
CA LYS A 76 -5.70 1.06 -7.28
C LYS A 76 -4.69 -0.08 -7.34
N ARG A 77 -4.09 -0.32 -8.50
CA ARG A 77 -3.13 -1.40 -8.74
C ARG A 77 -1.68 -0.95 -8.60
N LEU A 78 -1.43 0.32 -8.32
CA LEU A 78 -0.09 0.89 -8.20
C LEU A 78 0.72 0.24 -7.06
N GLY A 79 0.09 -0.04 -5.91
CA GLY A 79 0.80 -0.62 -4.76
C GLY A 79 1.70 0.40 -4.03
N GLU A 80 2.54 -0.08 -3.11
CA GLU A 80 3.38 0.78 -2.25
C GLU A 80 4.47 1.54 -3.02
N ASN A 81 5.04 0.93 -4.07
CA ASN A 81 6.05 1.53 -4.94
C ASN A 81 5.44 2.18 -6.19
N GLY A 82 4.14 2.45 -6.14
CA GLY A 82 3.42 3.05 -7.25
C GLY A 82 3.33 4.56 -7.18
N PHE A 83 3.25 5.20 -8.34
CA PHE A 83 3.09 6.65 -8.45
C PHE A 83 2.31 7.04 -9.69
N SER A 84 1.73 8.24 -9.64
CA SER A 84 1.15 8.93 -10.78
C SER A 84 2.14 9.95 -11.31
N TYR A 85 2.31 10.02 -12.62
CA TYR A 85 3.15 11.03 -13.25
C TYR A 85 2.33 11.86 -14.25
N PHE A 86 2.29 13.16 -14.02
CA PHE A 86 1.54 14.11 -14.84
C PHE A 86 2.48 14.72 -15.88
N VAL A 87 2.17 14.46 -17.15
CA VAL A 87 2.84 15.06 -18.31
C VAL A 87 2.09 16.35 -18.63
N ASP A 88 2.58 17.43 -18.07
CA ASP A 88 1.92 18.77 -18.05
C ASP A 88 2.82 19.90 -18.60
N PRO A 89 3.27 19.81 -19.86
CA PRO A 89 4.03 20.91 -20.46
C PRO A 89 3.31 22.26 -20.28
N GLU A 90 4.07 23.30 -19.94
CA GLU A 90 3.55 24.63 -19.62
C GLU A 90 2.61 24.65 -18.39
N GLY A 91 2.66 23.61 -17.54
CA GLY A 91 1.79 23.46 -16.38
C GLY A 91 0.33 23.16 -16.70
N TYR A 92 0.02 22.68 -17.93
CA TYR A 92 -1.34 22.39 -18.35
C TYR A 92 -1.72 20.92 -18.05
N VAL A 93 -2.55 20.72 -17.04
CA VAL A 93 -3.08 19.38 -16.65
C VAL A 93 -4.31 19.02 -17.48
N GLY A 94 -5.26 19.92 -17.62
CA GLY A 94 -6.52 19.71 -18.35
C GLY A 94 -7.59 19.00 -17.54
N LYS A 95 -8.81 18.83 -18.12
CA LYS A 95 -10.01 18.41 -17.37
C LYS A 95 -9.96 16.98 -16.85
N SER A 96 -9.66 16.00 -17.69
CA SER A 96 -9.61 14.58 -17.28
C SER A 96 -8.48 14.37 -16.28
N ALA A 97 -7.27 14.82 -16.58
CA ALA A 97 -6.15 14.67 -15.69
C ALA A 97 -6.33 15.44 -14.36
N SER A 98 -7.10 16.52 -14.31
CA SER A 98 -7.50 17.17 -13.04
C SER A 98 -8.43 16.30 -12.21
N TYR A 99 -9.38 15.61 -12.84
CA TYR A 99 -10.24 14.62 -12.17
C TYR A 99 -9.44 13.44 -11.64
N GLU A 100 -8.54 12.90 -12.46
CA GLU A 100 -7.62 11.82 -12.11
C GLU A 100 -6.69 12.24 -10.94
N LEU A 101 -6.19 13.49 -10.95
CA LEU A 101 -5.39 14.05 -9.87
C LEU A 101 -6.14 14.05 -8.54
N GLY A 102 -7.39 14.53 -8.54
CA GLY A 102 -8.23 14.51 -7.34
C GLY A 102 -8.39 13.09 -6.77
N ILE A 103 -8.63 12.10 -7.63
CA ILE A 103 -8.76 10.69 -7.23
C ILE A 103 -7.41 10.14 -6.72
N ALA A 104 -6.30 10.44 -7.39
CA ALA A 104 -4.97 10.01 -6.98
C ALA A 104 -4.59 10.57 -5.60
N GLN A 105 -4.87 11.85 -5.35
CA GLN A 105 -4.61 12.50 -4.07
C GLN A 105 -5.44 11.86 -2.94
N VAL A 106 -6.75 11.71 -3.12
CA VAL A 106 -7.63 11.06 -2.12
C VAL A 106 -7.26 9.59 -1.88
N SER A 107 -6.71 8.92 -2.90
CA SER A 107 -6.20 7.55 -2.78
C SER A 107 -4.79 7.49 -2.17
N ASN A 108 -4.23 8.63 -1.73
CA ASN A 108 -2.87 8.75 -1.19
C ASN A 108 -1.78 8.22 -2.13
N THR A 109 -2.01 8.35 -3.43
CA THR A 109 -1.02 8.01 -4.46
C THR A 109 0.03 9.11 -4.53
N ARG A 110 1.31 8.73 -4.63
CA ARG A 110 2.40 9.69 -4.88
C ARG A 110 2.22 10.28 -6.27
N CYS A 111 2.14 11.61 -6.35
CA CYS A 111 1.96 12.32 -7.61
C CYS A 111 3.20 13.15 -7.93
N PHE A 112 3.71 12.99 -9.15
CA PHE A 112 4.81 13.77 -9.67
C PHE A 112 4.37 14.49 -10.95
N PHE A 113 4.96 15.64 -11.22
CA PHE A 113 4.60 16.54 -12.32
C PHE A 113 5.84 16.91 -13.12
N SER A 114 5.69 17.02 -14.44
CA SER A 114 6.80 17.45 -15.29
C SER A 114 7.15 18.94 -15.08
N GLU A 115 6.14 19.74 -14.71
CA GLU A 115 6.23 21.18 -14.43
C GLU A 115 5.27 21.61 -13.31
N PRO A 116 5.42 22.82 -12.72
CA PRO A 116 4.44 23.36 -11.80
C PRO A 116 3.09 23.56 -12.49
N ILE A 117 1.98 23.18 -11.84
CA ILE A 117 0.63 23.38 -12.40
C ILE A 117 0.32 24.86 -12.56
N ALA A 118 -0.27 25.23 -13.69
CA ALA A 118 -0.64 26.61 -14.02
C ALA A 118 -2.14 26.79 -14.31
N ASP A 119 -2.88 25.73 -14.64
CA ASP A 119 -4.27 25.82 -15.09
C ASP A 119 -5.32 25.53 -14.00
N HIS A 120 -4.90 25.20 -12.78
CA HIS A 120 -5.81 25.08 -11.63
C HIS A 120 -5.08 25.17 -10.27
N PRO A 121 -5.82 25.45 -9.17
CA PRO A 121 -5.23 25.76 -7.86
C PRO A 121 -4.95 24.54 -6.98
N ALA A 122 -4.58 23.38 -7.55
CA ALA A 122 -4.24 22.24 -6.72
C ALA A 122 -2.95 22.50 -5.94
N TYR A 123 -2.95 22.17 -4.65
CA TYR A 123 -1.74 22.23 -3.87
C TYR A 123 -0.80 21.07 -4.24
N LEU A 124 0.44 21.42 -4.53
CA LEU A 124 1.54 20.50 -4.74
C LEU A 124 2.73 20.97 -3.93
N HIS A 125 3.30 20.09 -3.12
CA HIS A 125 4.59 20.41 -2.49
C HIS A 125 5.71 20.43 -3.56
N LYS A 126 6.74 21.24 -3.37
CA LYS A 126 7.84 21.42 -4.36
C LYS A 126 8.55 20.12 -4.74
N GLY A 127 8.67 19.17 -3.81
CA GLY A 127 9.19 17.84 -4.09
C GLY A 127 8.35 16.97 -5.05
N SER A 128 7.20 17.48 -5.54
CA SER A 128 6.39 16.78 -6.54
C SER A 128 6.78 17.11 -7.98
N VAL A 129 7.56 18.17 -8.22
CA VAL A 129 7.92 18.58 -9.59
C VAL A 129 9.25 17.94 -9.98
N TRP A 130 9.20 17.02 -10.94
CA TRP A 130 10.35 16.26 -11.42
C TRP A 130 10.28 16.07 -12.93
N LYS A 131 11.35 16.41 -13.65
CA LYS A 131 11.47 16.00 -15.07
C LYS A 131 11.55 14.46 -15.12
N ALA A 132 10.91 13.85 -16.11
CA ALA A 132 10.78 12.40 -16.22
C ALA A 132 12.12 11.68 -16.17
N GLU A 133 13.15 12.21 -16.84
CA GLU A 133 14.50 11.64 -16.86
C GLU A 133 15.10 11.59 -15.46
N ARG A 134 15.00 12.70 -14.73
CA ARG A 134 15.56 12.82 -13.39
C ARG A 134 14.83 11.94 -12.38
N LEU A 135 13.51 11.81 -12.53
CA LEU A 135 12.72 10.91 -11.69
C LEU A 135 13.11 9.45 -11.95
N ALA A 136 13.22 9.05 -13.21
CA ALA A 136 13.64 7.70 -13.58
C ALA A 136 15.05 7.38 -13.07
N GLU A 137 16.02 8.28 -13.28
CA GLU A 137 17.38 8.16 -12.75
C GLU A 137 17.38 7.96 -11.23
N PHE A 138 16.64 8.81 -10.50
CA PHE A 138 16.55 8.74 -9.04
C PHE A 138 15.99 7.39 -8.57
N ILE A 139 14.90 6.91 -9.19
CA ILE A 139 14.27 5.62 -8.85
C ILE A 139 15.25 4.46 -9.12
N VAL A 140 15.95 4.48 -10.25
CA VAL A 140 16.91 3.42 -10.60
C VAL A 140 18.11 3.41 -9.65
N GLU A 141 18.64 4.59 -9.30
CA GLU A 141 19.82 4.71 -8.44
C GLU A 141 19.51 4.40 -6.98
N ARG A 142 18.38 4.90 -6.46
CA ARG A 142 18.03 4.84 -5.05
C ARG A 142 17.16 3.64 -4.67
N GLY A 143 16.38 3.10 -5.61
CA GLY A 143 15.40 2.05 -5.32
C GLY A 143 14.22 2.53 -4.45
N GLU A 144 13.91 3.83 -4.49
CA GLU A 144 12.83 4.45 -3.73
C GLU A 144 12.23 5.64 -4.47
N LEU A 145 11.04 6.08 -4.09
CA LEU A 145 10.43 7.31 -4.61
C LEU A 145 10.96 8.54 -3.84
N PRO A 146 11.15 9.71 -4.51
CA PRO A 146 11.57 10.94 -3.84
C PRO A 146 10.66 11.29 -2.66
N ALA A 147 11.22 11.67 -1.52
CA ALA A 147 10.43 12.11 -0.37
C ALA A 147 9.73 13.45 -0.63
N PRO A 148 8.56 13.71 -0.01
CA PRO A 148 7.95 15.04 -0.04
C PRO A 148 8.89 16.10 0.55
N VAL A 149 8.94 17.25 -0.11
CA VAL A 149 9.65 18.44 0.39
C VAL A 149 8.60 19.52 0.62
N VAL A 150 8.45 19.96 1.88
CA VAL A 150 7.54 21.03 2.29
C VAL A 150 8.39 22.20 2.76
N GLU A 151 8.19 23.36 2.15
CA GLU A 151 8.89 24.57 2.58
C GLU A 151 8.16 25.22 3.78
N GLN A 152 8.90 25.99 4.55
CA GLN A 152 8.39 26.57 5.79
C GLN A 152 7.20 27.54 5.56
N ASP A 153 7.19 28.25 4.45
CA ASP A 153 6.10 29.15 4.04
C ASP A 153 4.83 28.41 3.56
N GLU A 154 4.95 27.14 3.19
CA GLU A 154 3.84 26.27 2.77
C GLU A 154 3.29 25.39 3.91
N ALA A 155 3.91 25.41 5.08
CA ALA A 155 3.58 24.49 6.18
C ALA A 155 2.10 24.52 6.59
N ALA A 156 1.45 25.70 6.59
CA ALA A 156 0.04 25.81 6.92
C ALA A 156 -0.88 25.22 5.85
N ILE A 157 -0.58 25.44 4.58
CA ILE A 157 -1.34 24.86 3.45
C ILE A 157 -1.13 23.34 3.42
N HIS A 158 0.10 22.90 3.63
CA HIS A 158 0.42 21.47 3.67
C HIS A 158 -0.29 20.77 4.81
N ALA A 159 -0.37 21.35 6.00
CA ALA A 159 -1.09 20.79 7.14
C ALA A 159 -2.59 20.64 6.85
N LEU A 160 -3.22 21.62 6.21
CA LEU A 160 -4.62 21.52 5.77
C LEU A 160 -4.80 20.43 4.69
N TRP A 161 -3.86 20.32 3.76
CA TRP A 161 -3.91 19.30 2.73
C TRP A 161 -3.74 17.89 3.34
N GLU A 162 -2.81 17.71 4.26
CA GLU A 162 -2.66 16.43 4.97
C GLU A 162 -3.93 16.04 5.74
N ASP A 163 -4.56 16.98 6.44
CA ASP A 163 -5.81 16.73 7.18
C ASP A 163 -6.94 16.27 6.24
N LEU A 164 -7.05 16.89 5.07
CA LEU A 164 -8.03 16.49 4.05
C LEU A 164 -7.74 15.13 3.41
N MET A 165 -6.45 14.76 3.26
CA MET A 165 -6.01 13.55 2.56
C MET A 165 -5.76 12.38 3.50
N VAL A 166 -5.77 12.60 4.82
CA VAL A 166 -5.64 11.50 5.79
C VAL A 166 -6.85 10.57 5.65
N PRO A 167 -6.66 9.30 5.30
CA PRO A 167 -7.75 8.35 5.33
C PRO A 167 -8.33 8.30 6.74
N GLY A 168 -9.64 8.17 6.86
CA GLY A 168 -10.27 7.86 8.14
C GLY A 168 -9.61 6.65 8.81
N SER A 169 -10.04 6.31 10.04
CA SER A 169 -9.47 5.20 10.81
C SER A 169 -9.29 3.94 9.98
N VAL A 170 -8.12 3.35 10.01
CA VAL A 170 -7.78 2.11 9.34
C VAL A 170 -8.07 0.95 10.28
N VAL A 171 -8.97 0.06 9.89
CA VAL A 171 -9.23 -1.18 10.64
C VAL A 171 -8.25 -2.26 10.19
N ALA A 172 -7.56 -2.86 11.15
CA ALA A 172 -6.67 -3.99 10.97
C ALA A 172 -7.13 -5.16 11.85
N VAL A 173 -6.91 -6.38 11.38
CA VAL A 173 -7.17 -7.61 12.14
C VAL A 173 -5.86 -8.32 12.43
N GLY A 174 -5.76 -8.96 13.60
CA GLY A 174 -4.62 -9.78 13.99
C GLY A 174 -5.07 -11.10 14.61
N GLY A 175 -4.23 -12.12 14.50
CA GLY A 175 -4.53 -13.45 15.02
C GLY A 175 -3.45 -14.02 15.92
N ILE A 176 -3.81 -14.41 17.15
CA ILE A 176 -3.03 -15.36 17.93
C ILE A 176 -3.36 -16.75 17.37
N ILE A 177 -2.47 -17.27 16.55
CA ILE A 177 -2.66 -18.54 15.85
C ILE A 177 -2.14 -19.65 16.72
N GLU A 178 -3.05 -20.43 17.31
CA GLU A 178 -2.77 -21.62 18.11
C GLU A 178 -2.67 -22.87 17.25
N TYR A 179 -1.71 -23.73 17.55
CA TYR A 179 -1.72 -25.06 17.02
C TYR A 179 -2.71 -25.95 17.78
N ASP A 180 -3.66 -26.53 17.05
CA ASP A 180 -4.72 -27.40 17.59
C ASP A 180 -4.77 -28.76 16.85
N GLY A 181 -3.61 -29.28 16.45
CA GLY A 181 -3.47 -30.55 15.79
C GLY A 181 -3.42 -31.74 16.78
N PRO A 182 -3.24 -32.98 16.29
CA PRO A 182 -3.34 -34.22 17.09
C PRO A 182 -2.36 -34.30 18.25
N ASP A 183 -1.20 -33.65 18.16
CA ASP A 183 -0.14 -33.62 19.18
C ASP A 183 -0.11 -32.29 19.96
N ALA A 184 -1.20 -31.51 19.90
CA ALA A 184 -1.29 -30.27 20.62
C ALA A 184 -1.18 -30.45 22.13
N LYS A 185 -0.34 -29.62 22.76
CA LYS A 185 -0.12 -29.61 24.21
C LYS A 185 -1.25 -28.90 24.94
N LYS A 186 -1.36 -29.07 26.26
CA LYS A 186 -2.28 -28.28 27.09
C LYS A 186 -1.95 -26.80 27.02
N GLU A 187 -0.68 -26.41 27.15
CA GLU A 187 -0.18 -25.07 26.87
C GLU A 187 0.08 -24.99 25.36
N LYS A 188 -0.78 -24.23 24.66
CA LYS A 188 -0.72 -24.15 23.20
C LYS A 188 0.52 -23.37 22.72
N ASP A 189 1.15 -23.93 21.68
CA ASP A 189 2.14 -23.17 20.92
C ASP A 189 1.42 -22.17 20.00
N VAL A 190 1.91 -20.96 19.96
CA VAL A 190 1.41 -19.90 19.06
C VAL A 190 2.42 -19.58 17.97
N LEU A 191 1.93 -19.25 16.78
CA LEU A 191 2.75 -18.84 15.64
C LEU A 191 3.12 -17.37 15.75
N LEU A 192 4.41 -17.09 15.62
CA LEU A 192 4.93 -15.74 15.44
C LEU A 192 5.81 -15.69 14.18
N VAL A 193 5.74 -14.60 13.45
CA VAL A 193 6.53 -14.36 12.24
C VAL A 193 7.43 -13.14 12.42
N ARG A 194 8.67 -13.22 11.92
CA ARG A 194 9.59 -12.09 11.90
C ARG A 194 9.54 -11.42 10.54
N THR A 195 9.31 -10.12 10.50
CA THR A 195 9.18 -9.38 9.26
C THR A 195 10.14 -8.18 9.19
N HIS A 196 10.51 -7.79 7.98
CA HIS A 196 11.30 -6.57 7.74
C HIS A 196 10.55 -5.31 8.18
N LYS A 197 9.22 -5.29 8.01
CA LYS A 197 8.34 -4.16 8.35
C LYS A 197 8.51 -3.69 9.79
N TRP A 198 8.83 -4.60 10.71
CA TRP A 198 8.90 -4.32 12.14
C TRP A 198 10.32 -4.26 12.66
N GLY A 199 11.28 -3.88 11.81
CA GLY A 199 12.68 -3.78 12.21
C GLY A 199 13.27 -5.13 12.65
N GLY A 200 12.85 -6.23 12.02
CA GLY A 200 13.30 -7.57 12.35
C GLY A 200 12.73 -8.12 13.66
N ARG A 201 11.62 -7.57 14.16
CA ARG A 201 10.91 -8.08 15.34
C ARG A 201 9.86 -9.11 14.93
N TYR A 202 9.52 -9.98 15.89
CA TYR A 202 8.43 -10.93 15.75
C TYR A 202 7.08 -10.25 15.96
N SER A 203 6.10 -10.65 15.18
CA SER A 203 4.72 -10.18 15.26
C SER A 203 3.73 -11.33 15.08
N ILE A 204 2.47 -11.05 15.37
CA ILE A 204 1.35 -11.91 14.96
C ILE A 204 1.04 -11.66 13.49
N ILE A 205 0.41 -12.63 12.82
CA ILE A 205 -0.09 -12.46 11.46
C ILE A 205 -1.37 -11.63 11.48
N GLY A 206 -1.47 -10.69 10.53
CA GLY A 206 -2.63 -9.83 10.39
C GLY A 206 -2.42 -8.73 9.37
N GLY A 207 -3.49 -8.02 9.05
CA GLY A 207 -3.42 -6.96 8.05
C GLY A 207 -4.67 -6.08 7.99
N LYS A 208 -4.70 -5.20 7.00
CA LYS A 208 -5.79 -4.25 6.83
C LYS A 208 -7.06 -4.93 6.29
N VAL A 209 -8.20 -4.56 6.87
CA VAL A 209 -9.50 -4.96 6.35
C VAL A 209 -9.79 -4.20 5.05
N ARG A 210 -10.12 -4.91 3.99
CA ARG A 210 -10.46 -4.33 2.69
C ARG A 210 -11.89 -3.74 2.71
N ARG A 211 -12.18 -2.83 1.81
CA ARG A 211 -13.54 -2.29 1.69
C ARG A 211 -14.54 -3.41 1.40
N ASN A 212 -15.66 -3.44 2.13
CA ASN A 212 -16.69 -4.47 2.05
C ASN A 212 -16.24 -5.90 2.44
N GLU A 213 -15.15 -6.04 3.16
CA GLU A 213 -14.65 -7.30 3.70
C GLU A 213 -15.08 -7.45 5.17
N ARG A 214 -15.48 -8.64 5.58
CA ARG A 214 -15.75 -8.94 6.99
C ARG A 214 -14.43 -9.15 7.73
N LEU A 215 -14.39 -8.80 9.02
CA LEU A 215 -13.18 -8.94 9.85
C LEU A 215 -12.62 -10.37 9.84
N GLU A 216 -13.50 -11.37 9.92
CA GLU A 216 -13.08 -12.77 9.94
C GLU A 216 -12.56 -13.25 8.58
N ASP A 217 -13.14 -12.76 7.48
CA ASP A 217 -12.68 -13.08 6.13
C ASP A 217 -11.33 -12.42 5.85
N ALA A 218 -11.15 -11.17 6.30
CA ALA A 218 -9.86 -10.48 6.26
C ALA A 218 -8.79 -11.28 7.01
N LEU A 219 -9.06 -11.69 8.24
CA LEU A 219 -8.11 -12.45 9.04
C LEU A 219 -7.75 -13.80 8.41
N LYS A 220 -8.74 -14.55 7.90
CA LYS A 220 -8.49 -15.81 7.17
C LYS A 220 -7.63 -15.60 5.93
N ARG A 221 -7.91 -14.53 5.17
CA ARG A 221 -7.15 -14.16 3.98
C ARG A 221 -5.70 -13.86 4.32
N GLU A 222 -5.44 -12.98 5.32
CA GLU A 222 -4.09 -12.62 5.74
C GLU A 222 -3.31 -13.86 6.22
N ILE A 223 -3.92 -14.72 7.02
CA ILE A 223 -3.29 -15.98 7.49
C ILE A 223 -2.94 -16.87 6.31
N MET A 224 -3.84 -17.02 5.35
CA MET A 224 -3.58 -17.83 4.16
C MET A 224 -2.50 -17.21 3.27
N GLU A 225 -2.53 -15.89 3.05
CA GLU A 225 -1.55 -15.14 2.22
C GLU A 225 -0.14 -15.18 2.82
N GLU A 226 -0.01 -15.04 4.17
CA GLU A 226 1.29 -14.93 4.84
C GLU A 226 1.87 -16.27 5.32
N SER A 227 1.04 -17.27 5.57
CA SER A 227 1.49 -18.55 6.16
C SER A 227 1.08 -19.81 5.40
N GLY A 228 0.14 -19.72 4.46
CA GLY A 228 -0.44 -20.86 3.76
C GLY A 228 -1.28 -21.77 4.64
N LEU A 229 -1.67 -21.36 5.85
CA LEU A 229 -2.41 -22.17 6.80
C LEU A 229 -3.92 -22.00 6.64
N ALA A 230 -4.65 -23.10 6.56
CA ALA A 230 -6.10 -23.10 6.71
C ALA A 230 -6.46 -22.89 8.18
N SER A 231 -7.30 -21.88 8.46
CA SER A 231 -7.57 -21.42 9.82
C SER A 231 -9.05 -21.44 10.17
N ARG A 232 -9.33 -21.66 11.46
CA ARG A 232 -10.64 -21.50 12.07
C ARG A 232 -10.58 -20.32 13.03
N ILE A 233 -11.37 -19.29 12.77
CA ILE A 233 -11.45 -18.12 13.63
C ILE A 233 -12.18 -18.48 14.92
N GLY A 234 -11.56 -18.18 16.04
CA GLY A 234 -12.07 -18.40 17.38
C GLY A 234 -12.57 -17.12 18.04
N GLU A 235 -12.37 -17.03 19.35
CA GLU A 235 -12.89 -15.95 20.16
C GLU A 235 -12.23 -14.60 19.89
N HIS A 236 -12.98 -13.52 20.15
CA HIS A 236 -12.43 -12.17 20.19
C HIS A 236 -11.52 -12.05 21.41
N LEU A 237 -10.31 -11.55 21.20
CA LEU A 237 -9.34 -11.37 22.25
C LEU A 237 -9.32 -9.92 22.76
N CYS A 238 -9.13 -8.97 21.87
CA CYS A 238 -9.15 -7.54 22.22
C CYS A 238 -9.44 -6.65 21.00
N THR A 239 -9.87 -5.43 21.30
CA THR A 239 -9.89 -4.31 20.36
C THR A 239 -9.19 -3.13 21.02
N PHE A 240 -8.26 -2.51 20.32
CA PHE A 240 -7.56 -1.30 20.78
C PHE A 240 -7.24 -0.41 19.59
N ASP A 241 -6.92 0.85 19.87
CA ASP A 241 -6.54 1.79 18.82
C ASP A 241 -5.21 2.47 19.10
N GLN A 242 -4.61 2.99 18.04
CA GLN A 242 -3.39 3.78 18.12
C GLN A 242 -3.44 4.94 17.11
N ILE A 243 -3.16 6.15 17.61
CA ILE A 243 -3.12 7.38 16.81
C ILE A 243 -1.67 7.77 16.48
N LYS A 244 -0.73 7.49 17.38
CA LYS A 244 0.70 7.73 17.17
C LYS A 244 1.45 6.43 17.24
N ASN A 245 1.96 6.00 16.12
CA ASN A 245 2.84 4.85 16.12
C ASN A 245 4.23 5.27 15.66
N SER A 246 5.15 5.34 16.62
CA SER A 246 6.55 5.62 16.34
C SER A 246 7.13 4.47 15.52
N GLY A 247 7.21 4.64 14.21
CA GLY A 247 8.03 3.82 13.33
C GLY A 247 7.33 3.01 12.24
N TYR A 248 5.99 2.85 12.24
CA TYR A 248 5.35 1.94 11.30
C TYR A 248 4.35 2.56 10.36
N HIS A 249 3.74 3.66 10.74
CA HIS A 249 2.62 4.22 10.04
C HIS A 249 2.82 5.70 9.80
N LYS A 250 2.23 6.20 8.73
CA LYS A 250 2.18 7.64 8.49
C LYS A 250 1.61 8.32 9.73
N ALA A 251 2.27 9.36 10.19
CA ALA A 251 1.80 10.16 11.32
C ALA A 251 0.36 10.63 11.06
N GLY A 252 -0.48 10.58 12.08
CA GLY A 252 -1.86 11.07 11.99
C GLY A 252 -2.93 10.03 11.61
N ILE A 253 -2.58 8.82 11.21
CA ILE A 253 -3.57 7.78 10.90
C ILE A 253 -3.92 7.00 12.16
N GLN A 254 -5.20 7.00 12.55
CA GLN A 254 -5.71 6.13 13.59
C GLN A 254 -5.83 4.69 13.06
N HIS A 255 -5.21 3.74 13.74
CA HIS A 255 -5.41 2.32 13.48
C HIS A 255 -6.27 1.71 14.57
N VAL A 256 -7.30 0.98 14.19
CA VAL A 256 -8.13 0.17 15.10
C VAL A 256 -7.77 -1.29 14.86
N PHE A 257 -7.20 -1.94 15.86
CA PHE A 257 -6.83 -3.34 15.83
C PHE A 257 -7.93 -4.20 16.45
N VAL A 258 -8.31 -5.27 15.76
CA VAL A 258 -9.28 -6.26 16.23
C VAL A 258 -8.61 -7.62 16.20
N ASP A 259 -8.17 -8.08 17.36
CA ASP A 259 -7.39 -9.30 17.48
C ASP A 259 -8.24 -10.47 18.00
N LYS A 260 -8.04 -11.62 17.40
CA LYS A 260 -8.77 -12.86 17.71
C LYS A 260 -7.84 -14.01 17.98
N VAL A 261 -8.34 -15.01 18.71
CA VAL A 261 -7.71 -16.34 18.79
C VAL A 261 -8.08 -17.12 17.53
N VAL A 262 -7.13 -17.84 16.97
CA VAL A 262 -7.29 -18.60 15.73
C VAL A 262 -6.69 -19.99 15.90
N GLN A 263 -7.39 -21.03 15.43
CA GLN A 263 -6.90 -22.40 15.49
C GLN A 263 -6.47 -22.89 14.10
N VAL A 264 -5.35 -23.61 14.07
CA VAL A 264 -4.85 -24.32 12.88
C VAL A 264 -4.47 -25.75 13.21
N GLY A 265 -4.79 -26.67 12.30
CA GLY A 265 -4.49 -28.11 12.47
C GLY A 265 -3.11 -28.53 11.94
N SER A 266 -2.31 -27.60 11.41
CA SER A 266 -1.00 -27.87 10.83
C SER A 266 0.04 -26.85 11.28
N ARG A 267 1.30 -27.29 11.44
CA ARG A 267 2.45 -26.40 11.65
C ARG A 267 3.26 -26.15 10.38
N ASN A 268 2.80 -26.64 9.25
CA ASN A 268 3.51 -26.51 7.97
C ASN A 268 3.31 -25.11 7.37
N VAL A 269 4.08 -24.14 7.85
CA VAL A 269 4.04 -22.75 7.44
C VAL A 269 4.79 -22.57 6.13
N ARG A 270 4.17 -21.87 5.18
CA ARG A 270 4.78 -21.40 3.95
C ARG A 270 4.72 -19.88 3.93
N LEU A 271 5.81 -19.25 4.33
CA LEU A 271 5.92 -17.80 4.37
C LEU A 271 5.92 -17.21 2.96
N ASN A 272 5.31 -16.05 2.82
CA ASN A 272 5.45 -15.19 1.64
C ASN A 272 6.72 -14.32 1.76
N ASP A 273 6.95 -13.43 0.78
CA ASP A 273 8.14 -12.56 0.73
C ASP A 273 8.18 -11.47 1.82
N GLU A 274 7.10 -11.28 2.59
CA GLU A 274 7.04 -10.30 3.68
C GLU A 274 7.68 -10.78 4.97
N ALA A 275 7.74 -12.10 5.17
CA ALA A 275 8.25 -12.72 6.39
C ALA A 275 9.60 -13.42 6.17
N GLN A 276 10.51 -13.28 7.13
CA GLN A 276 11.85 -13.84 7.09
C GLN A 276 11.93 -15.24 7.69
N GLU A 277 11.23 -15.43 8.80
CA GLU A 277 11.20 -16.68 9.56
C GLU A 277 9.96 -16.77 10.44
N HIS A 278 9.66 -17.95 10.94
CA HIS A 278 8.59 -18.18 11.89
C HIS A 278 9.03 -19.06 13.04
N VAL A 279 8.31 -18.98 14.14
CA VAL A 279 8.49 -19.84 15.30
C VAL A 279 7.15 -20.29 15.87
N TRP A 280 7.14 -21.51 16.41
CA TRP A 280 6.04 -22.05 17.19
C TRP A 280 6.50 -22.23 18.63
N MET A 281 5.92 -21.51 19.59
CA MET A 281 6.26 -21.64 21.00
C MET A 281 5.13 -21.12 21.89
N PRO A 282 5.12 -21.48 23.19
CA PRO A 282 4.17 -20.92 24.15
C PRO A 282 4.28 -19.39 24.24
N ALA A 283 3.14 -18.69 24.33
CA ALA A 283 3.10 -17.23 24.36
C ALA A 283 3.95 -16.61 25.50
N LYS A 284 3.95 -17.23 26.69
CA LYS A 284 4.78 -16.77 27.81
C LYS A 284 6.28 -16.90 27.53
N GLN A 285 6.68 -17.93 26.82
CA GLN A 285 8.06 -18.11 26.41
C GLN A 285 8.45 -17.05 25.38
N ALA A 286 7.61 -16.84 24.36
CA ALA A 286 7.84 -15.82 23.34
C ALA A 286 8.02 -14.42 23.93
N LEU A 287 7.18 -14.05 24.92
CA LEU A 287 7.25 -12.77 25.60
C LEU A 287 8.58 -12.52 26.36
N ARG A 288 9.24 -13.62 26.83
CA ARG A 288 10.54 -13.53 27.51
C ARG A 288 11.71 -13.50 26.54
N ASP A 289 11.64 -14.36 25.51
CA ASP A 289 12.82 -14.78 24.76
C ASP A 289 12.96 -14.06 23.41
N LEU A 290 11.87 -13.44 22.88
CA LEU A 290 11.87 -12.84 21.56
C LEU A 290 11.70 -11.32 21.58
N PRO A 291 12.34 -10.61 20.64
CA PRO A 291 12.07 -9.21 20.38
C PRO A 291 10.72 -9.07 19.65
N ILE A 292 9.64 -8.83 20.39
CA ILE A 292 8.29 -8.74 19.84
C ILE A 292 7.90 -7.29 19.57
N GLU A 293 7.18 -7.08 18.47
CA GLU A 293 6.60 -5.81 18.09
C GLU A 293 5.59 -5.33 19.16
N PRO A 294 5.54 -4.03 19.53
CA PRO A 294 4.74 -3.56 20.67
C PRO A 294 3.26 -3.93 20.64
N ASN A 295 2.58 -3.87 19.47
CA ASN A 295 1.17 -4.22 19.36
C ASN A 295 0.95 -5.73 19.54
N ALA A 296 1.77 -6.55 18.87
CA ALA A 296 1.75 -7.98 19.04
C ALA A 296 2.08 -8.40 20.48
N ARG A 297 2.98 -7.68 21.15
CA ARG A 297 3.29 -7.89 22.57
C ARG A 297 2.06 -7.65 23.44
N HIS A 298 1.35 -6.53 23.23
CA HIS A 298 0.12 -6.23 23.96
C HIS A 298 -0.90 -7.36 23.83
N THR A 299 -1.16 -7.82 22.61
CA THR A 299 -2.11 -8.92 22.35
C THR A 299 -1.67 -10.24 22.96
N LEU A 300 -0.36 -10.59 22.87
CA LEU A 300 0.20 -11.79 23.48
C LEU A 300 0.12 -11.76 25.02
N GLU A 301 0.31 -10.61 25.65
CA GLU A 301 0.19 -10.46 27.11
C GLU A 301 -1.25 -10.68 27.58
N LEU A 302 -2.24 -10.18 26.83
CA LEU A 302 -3.66 -10.44 27.12
C LEU A 302 -3.99 -11.92 26.96
N TYR A 303 -3.57 -12.53 25.85
CA TYR A 303 -3.75 -13.95 25.63
C TYR A 303 -3.13 -14.81 26.73
N ALA A 304 -1.87 -14.52 27.12
CA ALA A 304 -1.17 -15.26 28.16
C ALA A 304 -1.85 -15.13 29.54
N LYS A 305 -2.54 -14.03 29.82
CA LYS A 305 -3.34 -13.83 31.05
C LYS A 305 -4.65 -14.61 31.02
N MET A 306 -5.36 -14.62 29.88
CA MET A 306 -6.64 -15.33 29.75
C MET A 306 -6.49 -16.84 29.95
N PHE A 307 -5.42 -17.43 29.42
CA PHE A 307 -5.16 -18.86 29.49
C PHE A 307 -4.20 -19.29 30.62
N ALA A 308 -3.76 -18.35 31.47
CA ALA A 308 -3.03 -18.68 32.69
C ALA A 308 -3.96 -19.04 33.86
N ALA A 309 -5.25 -18.73 33.75
CA ALA A 309 -6.26 -18.93 34.79
C ALA A 309 -7.13 -20.20 34.56
N ALA A 310 -6.89 -20.94 33.48
CA ALA A 310 -7.51 -22.22 33.13
C ALA A 310 -6.53 -23.38 33.31
#